data_e32ccc5c650c2c80aece3f7a8be325d1
#
_entry.id   e32ccc5c650c2c80aece3f7a8be325d1
#
_cell.length_a   1.000
_cell.length_b   1.000
_cell.length_c   1.000
_cell.angle_alpha   90.00
_cell.angle_beta   90.00
_cell.angle_gamma   90.00
#
_symmetry.space_group_name_H-M   'P 1'
#
loop_
_entity.id
_entity.type
_entity.pdbx_description
1 polymer ?
#
loop_
_entity_poly.entity_id
_entity_poly.type
_entity_poly.pdbx_seq_one_letter_code
_entity_poly.pdbx_strand_id
1 'polypeptide(L)'
;MPVVLAAAVLCLSPSVHDGDTIRCGRERVRISNIDAPELPDSPKCQDRRRSYAWCDFAAGEASRVALVRLLSRGRVMIERLGTDPYGRTLATVSVGGVDAGDYLISQGLARPWR
;
A
#
# COMPACT_ATOMS: atom_id res chain seq x y z
N MET A 1 -24.80 -14.04 -17.70
CA MET A 1 -24.39 -14.07 -16.28
C MET A 1 -23.94 -12.69 -15.84
N PRO A 2 -24.47 -12.17 -14.76
CA PRO A 2 -23.99 -10.89 -14.26
C PRO A 2 -22.54 -11.04 -13.78
N VAL A 3 -21.72 -10.07 -14.15
CA VAL A 3 -20.36 -9.97 -13.63
C VAL A 3 -20.47 -9.29 -12.25
N VAL A 4 -20.07 -10.02 -11.21
CA VAL A 4 -19.98 -9.42 -9.87
C VAL A 4 -18.61 -8.77 -9.75
N LEU A 5 -18.60 -7.45 -9.80
CA LEU A 5 -17.39 -6.68 -9.53
C LEU A 5 -17.27 -6.49 -8.02
N ALA A 6 -16.04 -6.63 -7.50
CA ALA A 6 -15.78 -6.29 -6.12
C ALA A 6 -16.07 -4.81 -5.91
N ALA A 7 -16.93 -4.50 -4.95
CA ALA A 7 -17.29 -3.13 -4.63
C ALA A 7 -16.23 -2.49 -3.75
N ALA A 8 -15.90 -1.23 -4.02
CA ALA A 8 -15.08 -0.44 -3.11
C ALA A 8 -15.85 -0.18 -1.82
N VAL A 9 -15.20 -0.34 -0.69
CA VAL A 9 -15.77 -0.10 0.64
C VAL A 9 -14.92 0.89 1.41
N LEU A 10 -15.52 1.55 2.39
CA LEU A 10 -14.82 2.52 3.22
C LEU A 10 -13.79 1.83 4.12
N CYS A 11 -12.57 2.35 4.13
CA CYS A 11 -11.54 1.99 5.09
C CYS A 11 -11.73 2.83 6.36
N LEU A 12 -12.22 2.22 7.43
CA LEU A 12 -12.43 2.90 8.70
C LEU A 12 -11.10 3.03 9.44
N SER A 13 -10.87 4.21 10.04
CA SER A 13 -9.67 4.50 10.83
C SER A 13 -8.37 4.15 10.09
N PRO A 14 -8.12 4.74 8.90
CA PRO A 14 -6.93 4.42 8.13
C PRO A 14 -5.66 4.93 8.82
N SER A 15 -4.62 4.12 8.81
CA SER A 15 -3.27 4.51 9.22
C SER A 15 -2.25 3.90 8.26
N VAL A 16 -1.10 4.53 8.14
CA VAL A 16 -0.06 4.12 7.19
C VAL A 16 1.10 3.49 7.96
N HIS A 17 1.48 2.27 7.56
CA HIS A 17 2.67 1.62 8.08
C HIS A 17 3.89 2.01 7.24
N ASP A 18 3.84 1.76 5.94
CA ASP A 18 4.85 2.16 4.96
C ASP A 18 4.16 2.49 3.62
N GLY A 19 4.95 2.68 2.55
CA GLY A 19 4.42 3.11 1.26
C GLY A 19 3.49 2.12 0.57
N ASP A 20 3.44 0.86 1.00
CA ASP A 20 2.55 -0.14 0.38
C ASP A 20 1.67 -0.89 1.38
N THR A 21 1.69 -0.52 2.66
CA THR A 21 0.89 -1.18 3.69
C THR A 21 0.20 -0.15 4.58
N ILE A 22 -1.11 -0.28 4.67
CA ILE A 22 -1.95 0.54 5.55
C ILE A 22 -2.73 -0.36 6.49
N ARG A 23 -3.40 0.24 7.46
CA ARG A 23 -4.40 -0.44 8.30
C ARG A 23 -5.73 0.27 8.18
N CYS A 24 -6.80 -0.54 8.14
CA CYS A 24 -8.17 -0.07 8.31
C CYS A 24 -8.62 -0.59 9.68
N GLY A 25 -8.41 0.23 10.72
CA GLY A 25 -8.55 -0.25 12.09
C GLY A 25 -7.50 -1.33 12.39
N ARG A 26 -7.95 -2.56 12.64
CA ARG A 26 -7.06 -3.71 12.89
C ARG A 26 -6.70 -4.48 11.63
N GLU A 27 -7.41 -4.25 10.55
CA GLU A 27 -7.17 -4.95 9.29
C GLU A 27 -5.90 -4.41 8.63
N ARG A 28 -4.92 -5.28 8.41
CA ARG A 28 -3.72 -4.94 7.65
C ARG A 28 -4.04 -5.06 6.16
N VAL A 29 -3.76 -4.02 5.40
CA VAL A 29 -4.06 -3.94 3.97
C VAL A 29 -2.79 -3.65 3.21
N ARG A 30 -2.41 -4.58 2.32
CA ARG A 30 -1.32 -4.37 1.39
C ARG A 30 -1.88 -3.86 0.07
N ILE A 31 -1.34 -2.74 -0.38
CA ILE A 31 -1.71 -2.17 -1.69
C ILE A 31 -1.17 -3.12 -2.76
N SER A 32 -2.07 -3.76 -3.51
CA SER A 32 -1.78 -4.94 -4.31
C SER A 32 -0.95 -4.67 -5.56
N ASN A 33 -1.04 -3.48 -6.12
CA ASN A 33 -0.48 -3.17 -7.44
C ASN A 33 0.90 -2.52 -7.40
N ILE A 34 1.48 -2.33 -6.20
CA ILE A 34 2.77 -1.66 -6.06
C ILE A 34 3.73 -2.39 -5.13
N ASP A 35 5.00 -2.01 -5.24
CA ASP A 35 6.05 -2.29 -4.28
C ASP A 35 6.73 -0.95 -3.95
N ALA A 36 6.80 -0.62 -2.65
CA ALA A 36 7.41 0.62 -2.16
C ALA A 36 8.75 0.32 -1.49
N PRO A 37 9.64 1.34 -1.40
CA PRO A 37 10.89 1.18 -0.67
C PRO A 37 10.63 0.87 0.80
N GLU A 38 11.51 0.06 1.39
CA GLU A 38 11.39 -0.38 2.77
C GLU A 38 11.80 0.72 3.74
N LEU A 39 11.24 0.66 4.96
CA LEU A 39 11.66 1.47 6.09
C LEU A 39 12.87 0.83 6.79
N PRO A 40 13.62 1.61 7.62
CA PRO A 40 14.85 1.10 8.27
C PRO A 40 14.63 -0.13 9.15
N ASP A 41 13.45 -0.30 9.72
CA ASP A 41 13.12 -1.41 10.62
C ASP A 41 12.63 -2.66 9.88
N SER A 42 12.59 -2.63 8.55
CA SER A 42 12.10 -3.77 7.76
C SER A 42 13.01 -4.99 7.93
N PRO A 43 12.48 -6.16 8.32
CA PRO A 43 13.27 -7.39 8.39
C PRO A 43 13.92 -7.77 7.06
N LYS A 44 13.31 -7.39 5.93
CA LYS A 44 13.85 -7.67 4.60
C LYS A 44 15.19 -7.00 4.37
N CYS A 45 15.41 -5.83 4.97
CA CYS A 45 16.66 -5.09 4.83
C CYS A 45 17.75 -5.56 5.80
N GLN A 46 17.37 -6.37 6.79
CA GLN A 46 18.29 -6.99 7.73
C GLN A 46 18.84 -8.34 7.21
N ASP A 47 18.17 -8.95 6.24
CA ASP A 47 18.51 -10.24 5.69
C ASP A 47 19.26 -10.08 4.36
N ARG A 48 20.58 -10.31 4.38
CA ARG A 48 21.44 -10.19 3.19
C ARG A 48 21.04 -11.12 2.04
N ARG A 49 20.31 -12.20 2.34
CA ARG A 49 19.83 -13.13 1.32
C ARG A 49 18.64 -12.59 0.52
N ARG A 50 18.03 -11.50 1.00
CA ARG A 50 16.89 -10.85 0.36
C ARG A 50 17.34 -9.67 -0.48
N SER A 51 18.20 -9.93 -1.48
CA SER A 51 18.75 -8.88 -2.35
C SER A 51 17.70 -8.18 -3.21
N TYR A 52 16.49 -8.75 -3.33
CA TYR A 52 15.38 -8.16 -4.06
C TYR A 52 14.68 -7.04 -3.27
N ALA A 53 14.94 -6.92 -1.98
CA ALA A 53 14.30 -5.88 -1.17
C ALA A 53 14.82 -4.49 -1.57
N TRP A 54 13.90 -3.55 -1.64
CA TRP A 54 14.22 -2.18 -2.01
C TRP A 54 14.49 -1.37 -0.73
N CYS A 55 15.75 -1.35 -0.30
CA CYS A 55 16.18 -0.81 0.99
C CYS A 55 16.76 0.62 0.85
N ASP A 56 16.05 1.49 0.16
CA ASP A 56 16.32 2.92 0.13
C ASP A 56 15.47 3.60 1.21
N PHE A 57 16.06 3.86 2.38
CA PHE A 57 15.29 4.33 3.54
C PHE A 57 14.77 5.75 3.38
N ALA A 58 15.52 6.63 2.70
CA ALA A 58 15.03 7.97 2.41
C ALA A 58 13.83 7.93 1.47
N ALA A 59 13.90 7.10 0.44
CA ALA A 59 12.77 6.88 -0.47
C ALA A 59 11.60 6.19 0.23
N GLY A 60 11.86 5.25 1.14
CA GLY A 60 10.83 4.60 1.95
C GLY A 60 10.06 5.58 2.80
N GLU A 61 10.74 6.50 3.48
CA GLU A 61 10.10 7.54 4.28
C GLU A 61 9.34 8.53 3.40
N ALA A 62 9.89 8.91 2.25
CA ALA A 62 9.20 9.80 1.30
C ALA A 62 7.92 9.16 0.77
N SER A 63 7.95 7.86 0.46
CA SER A 63 6.78 7.11 0.00
C SER A 63 5.71 7.04 1.10
N ARG A 64 6.12 6.75 2.33
CA ARG A 64 5.20 6.71 3.48
C ARG A 64 4.52 8.08 3.70
N VAL A 65 5.29 9.15 3.70
CA VAL A 65 4.76 10.51 3.89
C VAL A 65 3.80 10.89 2.77
N ALA A 66 4.15 10.57 1.52
CA ALA A 66 3.28 10.86 0.38
C ALA A 66 1.93 10.12 0.51
N LEU A 67 1.97 8.86 0.96
CA LEU A 67 0.75 8.09 1.18
C LEU A 67 -0.09 8.68 2.33
N VAL A 68 0.53 9.06 3.44
CA VAL A 68 -0.16 9.74 4.56
C VAL A 68 -0.89 10.98 4.04
N ARG A 69 -0.21 11.81 3.26
CA ARG A 69 -0.81 13.03 2.70
C ARG A 69 -1.97 12.75 1.75
N LEU A 70 -1.82 11.74 0.90
CA LEU A 70 -2.89 11.34 -0.03
C LEU A 70 -4.11 10.88 0.75
N LEU A 71 -3.93 9.99 1.73
CA LEU A 71 -5.05 9.44 2.50
C LEU A 71 -5.73 10.48 3.37
N SER A 72 -5.08 11.59 3.68
CA SER A 72 -5.68 12.69 4.45
C SER A 72 -6.61 13.59 3.63
N ARG A 73 -6.64 13.43 2.31
CA ARG A 73 -7.44 14.29 1.41
C ARG A 73 -8.94 14.00 1.43
N GLY A 74 -9.35 12.84 1.91
CA GLY A 74 -10.76 12.47 1.90
C GLY A 74 -10.99 11.06 2.41
N ARG A 75 -12.12 10.49 2.02
CA ARG A 75 -12.48 9.13 2.39
C ARG A 75 -11.56 8.13 1.69
N VAL A 76 -11.01 7.22 2.47
CA VAL A 76 -10.18 6.14 1.95
C VAL A 76 -11.08 4.97 1.61
N MET A 77 -11.04 4.55 0.35
CA MET A 77 -11.81 3.42 -0.15
C MET A 77 -10.87 2.28 -0.50
N ILE A 78 -11.27 1.05 -0.21
CA ILE A 78 -10.51 -0.13 -0.60
C ILE A 78 -11.40 -1.10 -1.39
N GLU A 79 -10.78 -1.80 -2.33
CA GLU A 79 -11.40 -2.90 -3.05
C GLU A 79 -10.57 -4.15 -2.77
N ARG A 80 -11.14 -5.06 -1.98
CA ARG A 80 -10.44 -6.29 -1.57
C ARG A 80 -10.34 -7.26 -2.73
N LEU A 81 -9.14 -7.79 -2.96
CA LEU A 81 -8.83 -8.71 -4.05
C LEU A 81 -8.45 -10.11 -3.55
N GLY A 82 -8.07 -10.23 -2.28
CA GLY A 82 -7.63 -11.49 -1.71
C GLY A 82 -6.85 -11.27 -0.42
N THR A 83 -6.10 -12.29 -0.03
CA THR A 83 -5.23 -12.25 1.14
C THR A 83 -3.85 -12.80 0.77
N ASP A 84 -2.81 -12.34 1.46
CA ASP A 84 -1.47 -12.88 1.29
C ASP A 84 -1.16 -13.95 2.36
N PRO A 85 -0.02 -14.67 2.23
CA PRO A 85 0.33 -15.71 3.20
C PRO A 85 0.59 -15.19 4.62
N TYR A 86 0.76 -13.87 4.79
CA TYR A 86 1.03 -13.25 6.09
C TYR A 86 -0.23 -12.71 6.77
N GLY A 87 -1.41 -12.99 6.21
CA GLY A 87 -2.68 -12.56 6.76
C GLY A 87 -3.06 -11.12 6.46
N ARG A 88 -2.38 -10.46 5.49
CA ARG A 88 -2.77 -9.13 5.04
C ARG A 88 -3.82 -9.24 3.94
N THR A 89 -4.77 -8.32 3.95
CA THR A 89 -5.69 -8.15 2.83
C THR A 89 -4.95 -7.52 1.65
N LEU A 90 -5.05 -8.13 0.48
CA LEU A 90 -4.60 -7.50 -0.77
C LEU A 90 -5.74 -6.67 -1.32
N ALA A 91 -5.49 -5.39 -1.59
CA ALA A 91 -6.53 -4.49 -2.06
C ALA A 91 -5.96 -3.36 -2.90
N THR A 92 -6.81 -2.78 -3.74
CA THR A 92 -6.55 -1.44 -4.27
C THR A 92 -7.07 -0.42 -3.26
N VAL A 93 -6.41 0.73 -3.22
CA VAL A 93 -6.73 1.82 -2.27
C VAL A 93 -6.92 3.09 -3.07
N SER A 94 -7.97 3.84 -2.79
CA SER A 94 -8.25 5.09 -3.50
C SER A 94 -8.78 6.17 -2.57
N VAL A 95 -8.56 7.42 -2.97
CA VAL A 95 -9.09 8.62 -2.30
C VAL A 95 -9.56 9.59 -3.37
N GLY A 96 -10.83 9.96 -3.34
CA GLY A 96 -11.37 10.91 -4.31
C GLY A 96 -11.20 10.46 -5.77
N GLY A 97 -11.31 9.15 -6.04
CA GLY A 97 -11.12 8.60 -7.36
C GLY A 97 -9.66 8.42 -7.78
N VAL A 98 -8.70 8.79 -6.93
CA VAL A 98 -7.27 8.62 -7.21
C VAL A 98 -6.80 7.30 -6.62
N ASP A 99 -6.29 6.39 -7.47
CA ASP A 99 -5.68 5.14 -7.01
C ASP A 99 -4.34 5.44 -6.34
N ALA A 100 -4.19 5.01 -5.09
CA ALA A 100 -3.00 5.31 -4.29
C ALA A 100 -1.74 4.68 -4.88
N GLY A 101 -1.84 3.46 -5.40
CA GLY A 101 -0.71 2.79 -6.03
C GLY A 101 -0.23 3.53 -7.26
N ASP A 102 -1.15 3.87 -8.17
CA ASP A 102 -0.83 4.62 -9.39
C ASP A 102 -0.25 5.99 -9.06
N TYR A 103 -0.79 6.65 -8.03
CA TYR A 103 -0.28 7.95 -7.59
C TYR A 103 1.19 7.85 -7.15
N LEU A 104 1.51 6.88 -6.30
CA LEU A 104 2.89 6.70 -5.82
C LEU A 104 3.85 6.36 -6.96
N ILE A 105 3.42 5.53 -7.92
CA ILE A 105 4.23 5.23 -9.10
C ILE A 105 4.49 6.51 -9.90
N SER A 106 3.46 7.33 -10.11
CA SER A 106 3.59 8.58 -10.87
C SER A 106 4.54 9.58 -10.22
N GLN A 107 4.69 9.50 -8.90
CA GLN A 107 5.61 10.34 -8.13
C GLN A 107 7.02 9.73 -8.00
N GLY A 108 7.26 8.57 -8.58
CA GLY A 108 8.54 7.87 -8.45
C GLY A 108 8.79 7.28 -7.07
N LEU A 109 7.71 7.09 -6.27
CA LEU A 109 7.79 6.66 -4.87
C LEU A 109 7.39 5.20 -4.68
N ALA A 110 7.03 4.53 -5.74
CA ALA A 110 6.74 3.10 -5.78
C ALA A 110 6.98 2.58 -7.20
N ARG A 111 7.05 1.28 -7.33
CA ARG A 111 7.16 0.60 -8.62
C ARG A 111 6.02 -0.42 -8.75
N PRO A 112 5.61 -0.79 -9.98
CA PRO A 112 4.59 -1.81 -10.16
C PRO A 112 5.00 -3.13 -9.51
N TRP A 113 4.06 -3.77 -8.84
CA TRP A 113 4.25 -5.12 -8.34
C TRP A 113 4.02 -6.13 -9.46
N ARG A 114 4.85 -7.14 -9.50
CA ARG A 114 4.75 -8.22 -10.49
C ARG A 114 4.37 -9.53 -9.84
#